data_4797e684f4da46088962b503b3d3493d
#
_entry.id   4797e684f4da46088962b503b3d3493d
#
_cell.length_a   1.000
_cell.length_b   1.000
_cell.length_c   1.000
_cell.angle_alpha   90.00
_cell.angle_beta   90.00
_cell.angle_gamma   90.00
#
_symmetry.space_group_name_H-M   'P 1'
#
loop_
_entity.id
_entity.type
_entity.pdbx_description
1 polymer ?
#
loop_
_entity_poly.entity_id
_entity_poly.type
_entity_poly.pdbx_seq_one_letter_code
_entity_poly.pdbx_strand_id
1 'polypeptide(L)'
;MPLFLATPRWRVVVLLLAWLGGCAGPVASTAPTPGFSADTATREGLISGATASEPACLALPDGLWVRSGDRAECLRVAGGLDRPARRAIVYVPGDAGGAAYRTTGGRPEVEEVSQAYELSDAARHASARARSAALGGMPVLVLGRPGMRGSSGEHARDRHTTAEVGLVDAALTALRRRFGIEELVLIGFSSGGAVVANLLARRDDIACAVIGSAPLDLAAYYRRPDGSLPDDYTMRATELADPMQSVGGIRPGAEIYVIGDRQDRMVPATAWTAWVAAAQRAGLPVHAAQVAGQDRPDLGRGAAASRHLTISRGFEVAQACTTGMPPEQVLRALRAEAPLLVPHGRRLHGAEIRAALAGRRLRGLEWEPTVNVLAVWGEDGTLGYLTLGQVARPLAQWRWRVEGDRLCTTRHGCGGVLAQPGALHLVMGQPARLRLTLLTEPRIGAEERRGRNAREGAAGAGPEHAPP
;
A
#
# COMPACT_ATOMS: atom_id res chain seq x y z
N MET A 1 0.55 78.62 11.76
CA MET A 1 1.46 79.07 12.83
C MET A 1 2.14 77.82 13.35
N PRO A 2 3.44 77.76 13.38
CA PRO A 2 4.25 76.64 13.73
C PRO A 2 4.68 76.69 15.18
N LEU A 3 4.94 75.55 15.78
CA LEU A 3 5.75 75.46 17.00
C LEU A 3 6.74 74.31 16.86
N PHE A 4 7.98 74.70 16.81
CA PHE A 4 9.19 73.90 16.96
C PHE A 4 9.28 73.35 18.38
N LEU A 5 9.75 72.18 18.53
CA LEU A 5 10.47 71.71 19.72
C LEU A 5 11.54 70.67 19.40
N ALA A 6 12.68 70.93 19.95
CA ALA A 6 14.01 70.46 19.71
C ALA A 6 14.29 69.03 20.13
N THR A 7 15.23 68.40 19.39
CA THR A 7 15.89 67.15 19.74
C THR A 7 17.09 67.36 20.66
N PRO A 8 17.41 66.47 21.62
CA PRO A 8 18.75 66.35 22.17
C PRO A 8 19.53 65.25 21.50
N ARG A 9 20.69 65.58 21.03
CA ARG A 9 21.74 64.67 20.55
C ARG A 9 22.40 63.98 21.74
N TRP A 10 22.29 62.65 21.78
CA TRP A 10 23.15 61.84 22.66
C TRP A 10 24.24 61.18 21.81
N ARG A 11 25.48 61.49 22.15
CA ARG A 11 26.68 60.86 21.61
C ARG A 11 26.83 59.50 22.27
N VAL A 12 26.76 58.44 21.52
CA VAL A 12 27.11 57.11 21.97
C VAL A 12 28.56 56.85 21.62
N VAL A 13 29.36 56.64 22.64
CA VAL A 13 30.74 56.21 22.54
C VAL A 13 30.74 54.72 22.21
N VAL A 14 31.26 54.33 21.05
CA VAL A 14 31.44 52.95 20.63
C VAL A 14 32.75 52.42 21.21
N LEU A 15 32.66 51.57 22.22
CA LEU A 15 33.75 50.75 22.70
C LEU A 15 33.87 49.53 21.81
N LEU A 16 34.95 49.48 21.01
CA LEU A 16 35.37 48.32 20.25
C LEU A 16 35.96 47.28 21.21
N LEU A 17 35.20 46.27 21.58
CA LEU A 17 35.70 45.03 22.17
C LEU A 17 35.90 44.03 21.00
N ALA A 18 37.16 43.82 20.67
CA ALA A 18 37.57 42.75 19.78
C ALA A 18 37.34 41.40 20.46
N TRP A 19 36.33 40.69 20.00
CA TRP A 19 36.14 39.29 20.31
C TRP A 19 36.83 38.46 19.24
N LEU A 20 37.87 37.75 19.63
CA LEU A 20 38.44 36.62 18.93
C LEU A 20 37.45 35.45 19.09
N GLY A 21 36.42 35.42 18.25
CA GLY A 21 35.52 34.31 18.14
C GLY A 21 36.04 33.32 17.10
N GLY A 22 36.54 32.18 17.55
CA GLY A 22 36.91 31.06 16.68
C GLY A 22 35.73 30.65 15.80
N CYS A 23 36.00 30.42 14.54
CA CYS A 23 35.06 29.79 13.60
C CYS A 23 34.71 28.37 14.06
N ALA A 24 33.75 28.25 14.96
CA ALA A 24 33.02 27.01 15.10
C ALA A 24 32.03 26.95 13.91
N GLY A 25 32.44 26.25 12.86
CA GLY A 25 31.52 25.88 11.78
C GLY A 25 30.29 25.17 12.37
N PRO A 26 29.14 25.25 11.73
CA PRO A 26 27.97 24.50 12.20
C PRO A 26 28.37 23.03 12.25
N VAL A 27 28.44 22.48 13.45
CA VAL A 27 28.50 21.04 13.64
C VAL A 27 27.19 20.54 13.04
N ALA A 28 27.29 19.98 11.83
CA ALA A 28 26.19 19.25 11.23
C ALA A 28 25.82 18.18 12.27
N SER A 29 24.68 18.37 12.89
CA SER A 29 24.06 17.34 13.71
C SER A 29 23.88 16.15 12.80
N THR A 30 24.79 15.19 12.90
CA THR A 30 24.59 13.84 12.37
C THR A 30 23.56 13.17 13.27
N ALA A 31 22.30 13.62 13.19
CA ALA A 31 21.21 12.76 13.60
C ALA A 31 21.41 11.46 12.81
N PRO A 32 21.48 10.30 13.46
CA PRO A 32 21.62 9.05 12.73
C PRO A 32 20.48 9.02 11.72
N THR A 33 20.82 8.89 10.45
CA THR A 33 19.84 8.63 9.39
C THR A 33 19.00 7.47 9.91
N PRO A 34 17.67 7.61 10.06
CA PRO A 34 16.85 6.52 10.55
C PRO A 34 17.15 5.31 9.67
N GLY A 35 17.79 4.30 10.25
CA GLY A 35 18.12 3.10 9.53
C GLY A 35 16.80 2.52 9.00
N PHE A 36 16.73 2.17 7.72
CA PHE A 36 15.63 1.36 7.24
C PHE A 36 15.58 0.13 8.13
N SER A 37 14.56 0.05 8.98
CA SER A 37 14.30 -1.21 9.64
C SER A 37 13.92 -2.19 8.54
N ALA A 38 14.72 -3.21 8.32
CA ALA A 38 14.40 -4.28 7.39
C ALA A 38 13.08 -4.99 7.76
N ASP A 39 12.57 -4.76 8.96
CA ASP A 39 11.40 -5.44 9.50
C ASP A 39 10.13 -4.58 9.66
N THR A 40 10.22 -3.26 9.67
CA THR A 40 9.05 -2.38 9.88
C THR A 40 9.12 -1.12 9.04
N ALA A 41 8.02 -0.76 8.39
CA ALA A 41 7.83 0.60 7.92
C ALA A 41 7.72 1.50 9.14
N THR A 42 8.69 2.40 9.34
CA THR A 42 8.72 3.25 10.52
C THR A 42 7.93 4.53 10.31
N ARG A 43 7.47 5.12 11.41
CA ARG A 43 6.80 6.41 11.44
C ARG A 43 7.69 7.51 10.85
N GLU A 44 8.97 7.45 11.13
CA GLU A 44 9.99 8.36 10.64
C GLU A 44 10.13 8.28 9.12
N GLY A 45 10.02 7.09 8.52
CA GLY A 45 10.03 6.90 7.07
C GLY A 45 8.84 7.52 6.34
N LEU A 46 7.73 7.80 7.05
CA LEU A 46 6.58 8.51 6.50
C LEU A 46 6.76 10.03 6.49
N ILE A 47 7.61 10.55 7.36
CA ILE A 47 7.71 12.00 7.63
C ILE A 47 9.03 12.58 7.13
N SER A 48 10.12 11.82 7.28
CA SER A 48 11.47 12.39 7.45
C SER A 48 12.14 12.80 6.15
N GLY A 49 11.55 12.58 4.98
CA GLY A 49 12.36 12.71 3.78
C GLY A 49 13.67 11.94 3.91
N ALA A 50 13.65 10.82 4.67
CA ALA A 50 14.83 9.98 4.87
C ALA A 50 15.26 9.44 3.50
N THR A 51 16.22 10.11 2.91
CA THR A 51 16.83 9.66 1.67
C THR A 51 17.65 8.42 1.99
N ALA A 52 17.18 7.26 1.51
CA ALA A 52 18.05 6.10 1.46
C ALA A 52 19.20 6.41 0.50
N SER A 53 20.43 6.03 0.87
CA SER A 53 21.49 6.00 -0.12
C SER A 53 21.28 4.85 -1.10
N GLU A 54 21.74 5.01 -2.33
CA GLU A 54 21.68 3.94 -3.33
C GLU A 54 22.28 2.61 -2.84
N PRO A 55 23.48 2.58 -2.22
CA PRO A 55 24.03 1.34 -1.68
C PRO A 55 23.16 0.69 -0.60
N ALA A 56 22.58 1.48 0.30
CA ALA A 56 21.69 0.97 1.34
C ALA A 56 20.39 0.40 0.75
N CYS A 57 19.84 1.05 -0.26
CA CYS A 57 18.66 0.56 -0.97
C CYS A 57 18.91 -0.76 -1.69
N LEU A 58 20.02 -0.84 -2.42
CA LEU A 58 20.39 -2.03 -3.18
C LEU A 58 20.79 -3.22 -2.29
N ALA A 59 21.15 -2.97 -1.04
CA ALA A 59 21.38 -4.02 -0.04
C ALA A 59 20.07 -4.67 0.44
N LEU A 60 18.92 -4.04 0.21
CA LEU A 60 17.61 -4.58 0.57
C LEU A 60 17.12 -5.53 -0.56
N PRO A 61 16.70 -6.75 -0.24
CA PRO A 61 16.24 -7.71 -1.24
C PRO A 61 15.01 -7.23 -2.03
N ASP A 62 14.24 -6.33 -1.46
CA ASP A 62 13.02 -5.73 -2.02
C ASP A 62 13.17 -4.23 -2.31
N GLY A 63 14.38 -3.68 -2.23
CA GLY A 63 14.69 -2.30 -2.56
C GLY A 63 14.83 -2.07 -4.07
N LEU A 64 14.32 -0.94 -4.52
CA LEU A 64 14.43 -0.43 -5.90
C LEU A 64 14.94 1.00 -5.82
N TRP A 65 16.20 1.22 -6.17
CA TRP A 65 16.72 2.57 -6.32
C TRP A 65 16.27 3.16 -7.64
N VAL A 66 15.49 4.24 -7.58
CA VAL A 66 14.85 4.84 -8.76
C VAL A 66 15.09 6.34 -8.80
N ARG A 67 15.10 6.88 -10.02
CA ARG A 67 15.28 8.31 -10.27
C ARG A 67 14.17 8.84 -11.19
N SER A 68 13.75 10.08 -10.92
CA SER A 68 12.84 10.84 -11.77
C SER A 68 13.19 12.32 -11.66
N GLY A 69 13.68 12.91 -12.75
CA GLY A 69 14.26 14.25 -12.73
C GLY A 69 15.46 14.30 -11.78
N ASP A 70 15.46 15.26 -10.90
CA ASP A 70 16.46 15.49 -9.85
C ASP A 70 16.23 14.63 -8.59
N ARG A 71 15.10 13.93 -8.52
CA ARG A 71 14.72 13.09 -7.38
C ARG A 71 15.25 11.68 -7.51
N ALA A 72 15.75 11.14 -6.41
CA ALA A 72 16.14 9.74 -6.29
C ALA A 72 15.63 9.16 -4.96
N GLU A 73 14.97 8.01 -5.02
CA GLU A 73 14.36 7.37 -3.85
C GLU A 73 14.53 5.86 -3.88
N CYS A 74 14.47 5.25 -2.70
CA CYS A 74 14.40 3.81 -2.53
C CYS A 74 12.95 3.37 -2.41
N LEU A 75 12.35 2.86 -3.46
CA LEU A 75 11.01 2.30 -3.35
C LEU A 75 11.08 0.81 -2.98
N ARG A 76 10.18 0.38 -2.09
CA ARG A 76 10.12 -0.99 -1.61
C ARG A 76 9.02 -1.75 -2.32
N VAL A 77 9.26 -3.02 -2.62
CA VAL A 77 8.29 -3.91 -3.25
C VAL A 77 8.08 -5.15 -2.41
N ALA A 78 6.85 -5.40 -1.96
CA ALA A 78 6.52 -6.66 -1.30
C ALA A 78 6.00 -7.66 -2.33
N GLY A 79 6.30 -8.92 -2.12
CA GLY A 79 6.07 -10.01 -3.05
C GLY A 79 7.40 -10.48 -3.62
N GLY A 80 7.34 -11.09 -4.75
CA GLY A 80 8.53 -11.58 -5.44
C GLY A 80 8.13 -12.57 -6.51
N LEU A 81 9.07 -12.83 -7.37
CA LEU A 81 8.98 -13.82 -8.41
C LEU A 81 10.14 -14.79 -8.21
N ASP A 82 9.82 -16.02 -7.88
CA ASP A 82 10.83 -17.08 -7.78
C ASP A 82 11.46 -17.40 -9.15
N ARG A 83 10.81 -16.94 -10.21
CA ARG A 83 11.24 -17.08 -11.61
C ARG A 83 10.65 -15.96 -12.47
N PRO A 84 11.25 -15.65 -13.62
CA PRO A 84 10.70 -14.68 -14.56
C PRO A 84 9.24 -14.99 -14.91
N ALA A 85 8.43 -13.96 -15.02
CA ALA A 85 7.03 -14.10 -15.42
C ALA A 85 6.70 -13.08 -16.51
N ARG A 86 6.08 -13.55 -17.58
CA ARG A 86 5.66 -12.67 -18.68
C ARG A 86 4.72 -11.57 -18.20
N ARG A 87 3.83 -11.88 -17.25
CA ARG A 87 2.83 -10.94 -16.73
C ARG A 87 2.84 -10.93 -15.21
N ALA A 88 2.68 -9.77 -14.60
CA ALA A 88 2.55 -9.63 -13.17
C ALA A 88 1.51 -8.56 -12.81
N ILE A 89 0.83 -8.77 -11.70
CA ILE A 89 -0.04 -7.76 -11.08
C ILE A 89 0.82 -6.90 -10.18
N VAL A 90 0.82 -5.59 -10.40
CA VAL A 90 1.46 -4.62 -9.52
C VAL A 90 0.39 -3.76 -8.87
N TYR A 91 0.28 -3.88 -7.56
CA TYR A 91 -0.64 -3.08 -6.76
C TYR A 91 0.05 -1.83 -6.24
N VAL A 92 -0.49 -0.66 -6.63
CA VAL A 92 -0.10 0.66 -6.13
C VAL A 92 -1.15 1.08 -5.09
N PRO A 93 -0.82 1.01 -3.79
CA PRO A 93 -1.77 1.26 -2.72
C PRO A 93 -2.16 2.73 -2.62
N GLY A 94 -3.34 2.98 -2.06
CA GLY A 94 -3.79 4.30 -1.65
C GLY A 94 -2.98 4.85 -0.48
N ASP A 95 -3.39 6.03 -0.03
CA ASP A 95 -2.83 6.61 1.18
C ASP A 95 -3.15 5.71 2.37
N ALA A 96 -2.35 5.82 3.41
CA ALA A 96 -2.63 5.12 4.62
C ALA A 96 -3.90 5.69 5.24
N GLY A 97 -4.86 4.85 5.38
CA GLY A 97 -6.04 5.20 6.16
C GLY A 97 -5.61 5.63 7.57
N GLY A 98 -6.08 6.80 8.02
CA GLY A 98 -5.82 7.27 9.36
C GLY A 98 -4.44 7.91 9.61
N ALA A 99 -3.63 8.20 8.60
CA ALA A 99 -2.54 9.14 8.76
C ALA A 99 -3.11 10.57 8.74
N ALA A 100 -3.02 11.27 9.85
CA ALA A 100 -3.30 12.69 9.94
C ALA A 100 -1.97 13.45 9.92
N TYR A 101 -1.91 14.47 9.08
CA TYR A 101 -0.73 15.32 8.96
C TYR A 101 -1.07 16.73 9.45
N ARG A 102 -0.17 17.31 10.23
CA ARG A 102 -0.21 18.71 10.64
C ARG A 102 1.01 19.43 10.11
N THR A 103 0.84 20.63 9.63
CA THR A 103 1.97 21.48 9.23
C THR A 103 2.39 22.34 10.40
N THR A 104 3.60 22.15 10.90
CA THR A 104 4.21 22.97 11.97
C THR A 104 5.45 23.63 11.41
N GLY A 105 5.47 24.97 11.41
CA GLY A 105 6.61 25.74 10.89
C GLY A 105 6.95 25.44 9.41
N GLY A 106 5.95 25.14 8.57
CA GLY A 106 6.13 24.80 7.15
C GLY A 106 6.63 23.38 6.89
N ARG A 107 6.73 22.54 7.95
CA ARG A 107 7.10 21.11 7.82
C ARG A 107 5.90 20.23 8.11
N PRO A 108 5.63 19.24 7.28
CA PRO A 108 4.59 18.25 7.57
C PRO A 108 5.07 17.35 8.72
N GLU A 109 4.23 17.25 9.73
CA GLU A 109 4.39 16.32 10.85
C GLU A 109 3.25 15.31 10.82
N VAL A 110 3.55 14.04 11.07
CA VAL A 110 2.49 13.05 11.25
C VAL A 110 1.93 13.18 12.65
N GLU A 111 0.67 13.58 12.73
CA GLU A 111 -0.06 13.74 13.98
C GLU A 111 -0.57 12.37 14.47
N GLU A 112 -1.07 11.56 13.57
CA GLU A 112 -1.61 10.24 13.89
C GLU A 112 -1.30 9.26 12.74
N VAL A 113 -0.86 8.06 13.07
CA VAL A 113 -0.64 6.96 12.13
C VAL A 113 -1.53 5.80 12.50
N SER A 114 -2.35 5.37 11.56
CA SER A 114 -3.05 4.11 11.72
C SER A 114 -2.03 2.97 11.77
N GLN A 115 -2.29 2.03 12.66
CA GLN A 115 -1.46 0.85 12.85
C GLN A 115 -1.28 0.00 11.57
N ALA A 116 -2.12 0.21 10.54
CA ALA A 116 -1.98 -0.44 9.23
C ALA A 116 -0.67 -0.07 8.50
N TYR A 117 0.04 0.97 8.93
CA TYR A 117 1.35 1.36 8.37
C TYR A 117 2.53 0.66 9.00
N GLU A 118 2.40 0.23 10.23
CA GLU A 118 3.46 -0.46 10.95
C GLU A 118 3.52 -1.96 10.62
N LEU A 119 3.15 -2.31 9.37
CA LEU A 119 3.25 -3.68 8.91
C LEU A 119 4.73 -4.06 8.76
N SER A 120 5.14 -5.15 9.42
CA SER A 120 6.46 -5.74 9.22
C SER A 120 6.64 -6.15 7.74
N ASP A 121 7.88 -6.18 7.28
CA ASP A 121 8.21 -6.66 5.94
C ASP A 121 7.70 -8.08 5.73
N ALA A 122 7.85 -8.95 6.72
CA ALA A 122 7.30 -10.31 6.69
C ALA A 122 5.79 -10.33 6.46
N ALA A 123 5.03 -9.41 7.09
CA ALA A 123 3.58 -9.31 6.90
C ALA A 123 3.22 -8.77 5.50
N ARG A 124 3.98 -7.80 4.99
CA ARG A 124 3.79 -7.28 3.63
C ARG A 124 4.01 -8.34 2.56
N HIS A 125 5.11 -9.09 2.67
CA HIS A 125 5.41 -10.20 1.78
C HIS A 125 4.39 -11.34 1.91
N ALA A 126 3.97 -11.71 3.12
CA ALA A 126 2.92 -12.70 3.33
C ALA A 126 1.60 -12.28 2.68
N SER A 127 1.23 -11.00 2.77
CA SER A 127 0.04 -10.46 2.10
C SER A 127 0.12 -10.60 0.57
N ALA A 128 1.26 -10.26 -0.03
CA ALA A 128 1.45 -10.39 -1.47
C ALA A 128 1.41 -11.85 -1.92
N ARG A 129 2.05 -12.77 -1.16
CA ARG A 129 1.99 -14.22 -1.43
C ARG A 129 0.56 -14.77 -1.30
N ALA A 130 -0.19 -14.35 -0.28
CA ALA A 130 -1.57 -14.78 -0.11
C ALA A 130 -2.45 -14.35 -1.28
N ARG A 131 -2.24 -13.14 -1.80
CA ARG A 131 -2.92 -12.68 -3.02
C ARG A 131 -2.52 -13.49 -4.24
N SER A 132 -1.23 -13.70 -4.45
CA SER A 132 -0.72 -14.51 -5.56
C SER A 132 -1.33 -15.92 -5.51
N ALA A 133 -1.32 -16.55 -4.34
CA ALA A 133 -1.92 -17.87 -4.14
C ALA A 133 -3.40 -17.89 -4.51
N ALA A 134 -4.17 -16.89 -4.05
CA ALA A 134 -5.60 -16.80 -4.37
C ALA A 134 -5.87 -16.58 -5.86
N LEU A 135 -4.93 -15.94 -6.58
CA LEU A 135 -5.00 -15.69 -8.01
C LEU A 135 -4.36 -16.81 -8.86
N GLY A 136 -4.31 -18.04 -8.32
CA GLY A 136 -3.78 -19.20 -9.05
C GLY A 136 -2.28 -19.18 -9.28
N GLY A 137 -1.53 -18.47 -8.42
CA GLY A 137 -0.08 -18.31 -8.53
C GLY A 137 0.35 -17.16 -9.46
N MET A 138 -0.58 -16.35 -9.98
CA MET A 138 -0.26 -15.12 -10.70
C MET A 138 0.60 -14.23 -9.80
N PRO A 139 1.77 -13.77 -10.24
CA PRO A 139 2.62 -12.92 -9.43
C PRO A 139 1.92 -11.64 -9.01
N VAL A 140 1.92 -11.36 -7.71
CA VAL A 140 1.41 -10.11 -7.13
C VAL A 140 2.56 -9.39 -6.44
N LEU A 141 2.81 -8.18 -6.89
CA LEU A 141 3.78 -7.26 -6.33
C LEU A 141 3.04 -6.06 -5.72
N VAL A 142 3.40 -5.68 -4.50
CA VAL A 142 2.84 -4.50 -3.84
C VAL A 142 3.94 -3.45 -3.77
N LEU A 143 3.82 -2.42 -4.60
CA LEU A 143 4.81 -1.36 -4.72
C LEU A 143 4.52 -0.23 -3.72
N GLY A 144 5.45 0.04 -2.83
CA GLY A 144 5.40 1.20 -1.95
C GLY A 144 5.60 2.49 -2.73
N ARG A 145 4.75 3.48 -2.49
CA ARG A 145 4.90 4.83 -3.03
C ARG A 145 5.95 5.61 -2.21
N PRO A 146 6.47 6.76 -2.69
CA PRO A 146 7.39 7.59 -1.91
C PRO A 146 6.87 7.87 -0.49
N GLY A 147 7.72 7.67 0.52
CA GLY A 147 7.39 7.85 1.92
C GLY A 147 6.40 6.84 2.50
N MET A 148 6.14 5.71 1.82
CA MET A 148 5.15 4.72 2.24
C MET A 148 5.70 3.30 2.21
N ARG A 149 5.20 2.46 3.14
CA ARG A 149 5.49 1.01 3.17
C ARG A 149 6.99 0.68 3.15
N GLY A 150 7.78 1.48 3.88
CA GLY A 150 9.22 1.34 3.97
C GLY A 150 10.00 1.98 2.81
N SER A 151 9.33 2.57 1.82
CA SER A 151 9.96 3.39 0.78
C SER A 151 10.47 4.71 1.36
N SER A 152 11.58 5.22 0.84
CA SER A 152 12.04 6.57 1.15
C SER A 152 11.18 7.64 0.46
N GLY A 153 11.43 8.91 0.78
CA GLY A 153 10.64 10.04 0.33
C GLY A 153 9.70 10.57 1.40
N GLU A 154 8.91 11.55 1.05
CA GLU A 154 8.04 12.27 1.96
C GLU A 154 6.60 12.25 1.44
N HIS A 155 5.78 11.33 1.98
CA HIS A 155 4.44 11.09 1.45
C HIS A 155 3.56 12.34 1.41
N ALA A 156 3.58 13.17 2.46
CA ALA A 156 2.78 14.40 2.52
C ALA A 156 3.14 15.39 1.40
N ARG A 157 4.42 15.47 1.06
CA ARG A 157 4.94 16.34 0.01
C ARG A 157 4.75 15.74 -1.38
N ASP A 158 5.04 14.44 -1.52
CA ASP A 158 5.12 13.79 -2.83
C ASP A 158 3.74 13.38 -3.37
N ARG A 159 2.77 13.23 -2.50
CA ARG A 159 1.41 12.79 -2.82
C ARG A 159 0.79 13.59 -3.96
N HIS A 160 0.29 12.89 -4.98
CA HIS A 160 -0.37 13.43 -6.17
C HIS A 160 0.53 14.34 -7.04
N THR A 161 1.85 14.29 -6.91
CA THR A 161 2.75 15.09 -7.72
C THR A 161 3.25 14.35 -8.95
N THR A 162 3.77 15.14 -9.92
CA THR A 162 4.46 14.60 -11.09
C THR A 162 5.73 13.85 -10.71
N ALA A 163 6.40 14.23 -9.60
CA ALA A 163 7.55 13.54 -9.07
C ALA A 163 7.18 12.14 -8.54
N GLU A 164 6.06 12.01 -7.81
CA GLU A 164 5.56 10.70 -7.35
C GLU A 164 5.28 9.78 -8.54
N VAL A 165 4.55 10.26 -9.55
CA VAL A 165 4.23 9.48 -10.75
C VAL A 165 5.51 9.05 -11.46
N GLY A 166 6.50 9.94 -11.60
CA GLY A 166 7.77 9.63 -12.24
C GLY A 166 8.61 8.60 -11.48
N LEU A 167 8.64 8.66 -10.15
CA LEU A 167 9.34 7.68 -9.32
C LEU A 167 8.67 6.29 -9.40
N VAL A 168 7.34 6.23 -9.39
CA VAL A 168 6.60 4.97 -9.56
C VAL A 168 6.79 4.40 -10.96
N ASP A 169 6.81 5.24 -12.00
CA ASP A 169 7.11 4.85 -13.38
C ASP A 169 8.50 4.21 -13.51
N ALA A 170 9.52 4.86 -12.92
CA ALA A 170 10.88 4.33 -12.86
C ALA A 170 10.94 2.99 -12.10
N ALA A 171 10.17 2.85 -11.01
CA ALA A 171 10.10 1.61 -10.25
C ALA A 171 9.46 0.47 -11.06
N LEU A 172 8.40 0.72 -11.80
CA LEU A 172 7.81 -0.27 -12.70
C LEU A 172 8.80 -0.71 -13.78
N THR A 173 9.58 0.22 -14.30
CA THR A 173 10.64 -0.10 -15.28
C THR A 173 11.74 -0.96 -14.65
N ALA A 174 12.14 -0.67 -13.40
CA ALA A 174 13.11 -1.47 -12.67
C ALA A 174 12.57 -2.89 -12.38
N LEU A 175 11.29 -3.00 -11.98
CA LEU A 175 10.61 -4.28 -11.74
C LEU A 175 10.56 -5.14 -13.00
N ARG A 176 10.19 -4.55 -14.13
CA ARG A 176 10.17 -5.27 -15.41
C ARG A 176 11.54 -5.86 -15.76
N ARG A 177 12.58 -5.06 -15.65
CA ARG A 177 13.96 -5.50 -15.90
C ARG A 177 14.41 -6.59 -14.94
N ARG A 178 14.14 -6.39 -13.63
CA ARG A 178 14.56 -7.32 -12.58
C ARG A 178 13.92 -8.69 -12.69
N PHE A 179 12.65 -8.75 -13.07
CA PHE A 179 11.86 -9.97 -13.05
C PHE A 179 11.44 -10.47 -14.42
N GLY A 180 11.92 -9.85 -15.51
CA GLY A 180 11.58 -10.26 -16.87
C GLY A 180 10.09 -10.09 -17.21
N ILE A 181 9.41 -9.10 -16.61
CA ILE A 181 7.99 -8.85 -16.85
C ILE A 181 7.84 -8.12 -18.19
N GLU A 182 7.03 -8.68 -19.08
CA GLU A 182 6.71 -8.08 -20.38
C GLU A 182 5.48 -7.18 -20.31
N GLU A 183 4.45 -7.62 -19.59
CA GLU A 183 3.16 -6.95 -19.50
C GLU A 183 2.79 -6.70 -18.04
N LEU A 184 2.31 -5.51 -17.75
CA LEU A 184 1.84 -5.09 -16.42
C LEU A 184 0.32 -5.15 -16.34
N VAL A 185 -0.19 -5.69 -15.24
CA VAL A 185 -1.55 -5.50 -14.79
C VAL A 185 -1.49 -4.61 -13.56
N LEU A 186 -1.92 -3.36 -13.70
CA LEU A 186 -1.84 -2.40 -12.61
C LEU A 186 -3.14 -2.35 -11.82
N ILE A 187 -3.03 -2.39 -10.51
CA ILE A 187 -4.14 -2.07 -9.61
C ILE A 187 -3.77 -0.80 -8.85
N GLY A 188 -4.57 0.24 -8.99
CA GLY A 188 -4.44 1.47 -8.22
C GLY A 188 -5.67 1.67 -7.33
N PHE A 189 -5.44 1.96 -6.05
CA PHE A 189 -6.53 2.20 -5.10
C PHE A 189 -6.41 3.59 -4.49
N SER A 190 -7.54 4.34 -4.40
CA SER A 190 -7.55 5.69 -3.84
C SER A 190 -6.48 6.55 -4.53
N SER A 191 -5.61 7.26 -3.80
CA SER A 191 -4.51 8.04 -4.39
C SER A 191 -3.57 7.22 -5.29
N GLY A 192 -3.36 5.93 -5.01
CA GLY A 192 -2.63 5.03 -5.91
C GLY A 192 -3.31 4.83 -7.25
N GLY A 193 -4.63 4.97 -7.30
CA GLY A 193 -5.40 4.94 -8.55
C GLY A 193 -5.16 6.19 -9.41
N ALA A 194 -4.97 7.36 -8.80
CA ALA A 194 -4.56 8.55 -9.53
C ALA A 194 -3.17 8.39 -10.15
N VAL A 195 -2.24 7.75 -9.44
CA VAL A 195 -0.92 7.41 -9.99
C VAL A 195 -1.06 6.47 -11.19
N VAL A 196 -1.85 5.38 -11.07
CA VAL A 196 -2.07 4.43 -12.18
C VAL A 196 -2.72 5.10 -13.38
N ALA A 197 -3.69 5.99 -13.18
CA ALA A 197 -4.32 6.74 -14.27
C ALA A 197 -3.32 7.62 -15.04
N ASN A 198 -2.40 8.28 -14.34
CA ASN A 198 -1.33 9.07 -14.97
C ASN A 198 -0.30 8.18 -15.72
N LEU A 199 -0.04 6.97 -15.21
CA LEU A 199 0.88 6.01 -15.86
C LEU A 199 0.34 5.52 -17.20
N LEU A 200 -0.98 5.43 -17.39
CA LEU A 200 -1.59 5.08 -18.67
C LEU A 200 -1.19 6.01 -19.83
N ALA A 201 -0.93 7.29 -19.52
CA ALA A 201 -0.46 8.26 -20.53
C ALA A 201 1.05 8.18 -20.81
N ARG A 202 1.81 7.43 -19.99
CA ARG A 202 3.28 7.33 -20.08
C ARG A 202 3.76 6.00 -20.60
N ARG A 203 2.95 4.93 -20.46
CA ARG A 203 3.38 3.54 -20.69
C ARG A 203 2.50 2.87 -21.73
N ASP A 204 3.11 1.99 -22.50
CA ASP A 204 2.48 1.14 -23.50
C ASP A 204 2.53 -0.37 -23.15
N ASP A 205 3.13 -0.70 -22.02
CA ASP A 205 3.28 -2.06 -21.51
C ASP A 205 2.24 -2.45 -20.45
N ILE A 206 1.21 -1.63 -20.26
CA ILE A 206 0.09 -1.92 -19.38
C ILE A 206 -0.99 -2.65 -20.20
N ALA A 207 -1.17 -3.94 -19.91
CA ALA A 207 -2.22 -4.72 -20.55
C ALA A 207 -3.60 -4.47 -19.92
N CYS A 208 -3.62 -4.20 -18.63
CA CYS A 208 -4.85 -3.93 -17.89
C CYS A 208 -4.60 -2.98 -16.71
N ALA A 209 -5.49 -2.04 -16.50
CA ALA A 209 -5.48 -1.14 -15.36
C ALA A 209 -6.80 -1.23 -14.59
N VAL A 210 -6.73 -1.48 -13.29
CA VAL A 210 -7.90 -1.48 -12.40
C VAL A 210 -7.75 -0.33 -11.41
N ILE A 211 -8.63 0.63 -11.49
CA ILE A 211 -8.60 1.86 -10.72
C ILE A 211 -9.80 1.86 -9.77
N GLY A 212 -9.53 1.76 -8.47
CA GLY A 212 -10.56 1.65 -7.44
C GLY A 212 -10.66 2.91 -6.58
N SER A 213 -11.85 3.51 -6.48
CA SER A 213 -12.15 4.70 -5.64
C SER A 213 -11.05 5.75 -5.67
N ALA A 214 -10.68 6.22 -6.85
CA ALA A 214 -9.53 7.08 -7.09
C ALA A 214 -9.92 8.53 -7.39
N PRO A 215 -9.16 9.51 -6.88
CA PRO A 215 -9.32 10.91 -7.24
C PRO A 215 -8.71 11.16 -8.64
N LEU A 216 -9.53 10.98 -9.68
CA LEU A 216 -9.13 11.13 -11.09
C LEU A 216 -9.34 12.55 -11.63
N ASP A 217 -10.00 13.40 -10.86
CA ASP A 217 -10.11 14.85 -11.02
C ASP A 217 -9.70 15.45 -9.66
N LEU A 218 -8.46 15.91 -9.58
CA LEU A 218 -7.93 16.43 -8.32
C LEU A 218 -8.62 17.72 -7.89
N ALA A 219 -9.04 18.56 -8.84
CA ALA A 219 -9.77 19.78 -8.51
C ALA A 219 -11.12 19.46 -7.87
N ALA A 220 -11.85 18.48 -8.41
CA ALA A 220 -13.09 18.02 -7.82
C ALA A 220 -12.89 17.33 -6.46
N TYR A 221 -11.78 16.59 -6.30
CA TYR A 221 -11.46 15.90 -5.06
C TYR A 221 -11.12 16.86 -3.91
N TYR A 222 -10.33 17.91 -4.18
CA TYR A 222 -9.92 18.88 -3.16
C TYR A 222 -10.95 19.98 -2.93
N ARG A 223 -11.97 20.11 -3.78
CA ARG A 223 -12.98 21.16 -3.67
C ARG A 223 -13.75 21.06 -2.35
N ARG A 224 -13.78 22.15 -1.63
CA ARG A 224 -14.55 22.28 -0.37
C ARG A 224 -16.04 22.40 -0.66
N PRO A 225 -16.91 22.16 0.35
CA PRO A 225 -18.36 22.31 0.18
C PRO A 225 -18.82 23.70 -0.27
N ASP A 226 -18.06 24.75 0.04
CA ASP A 226 -18.30 26.13 -0.41
C ASP A 226 -17.85 26.41 -1.85
N GLY A 227 -17.32 25.39 -2.52
CA GLY A 227 -16.82 25.48 -3.90
C GLY A 227 -15.37 25.98 -4.02
N SER A 228 -14.73 26.42 -2.94
CA SER A 228 -13.34 26.87 -2.95
C SER A 228 -12.35 25.69 -3.06
N LEU A 229 -11.14 25.99 -3.48
CA LEU A 229 -10.00 25.09 -3.41
C LEU A 229 -9.10 25.48 -2.23
N PRO A 230 -8.47 24.52 -1.53
CA PRO A 230 -7.49 24.84 -0.49
C PRO A 230 -6.30 25.62 -1.05
N ASP A 231 -5.71 26.50 -0.23
CA ASP A 231 -4.56 27.30 -0.65
C ASP A 231 -3.34 26.45 -1.01
N ASP A 232 -3.11 25.37 -0.26
CA ASP A 232 -2.03 24.41 -0.54
C ASP A 232 -2.22 23.69 -1.88
N TYR A 233 -3.45 23.38 -2.30
CA TYR A 233 -3.72 22.88 -3.65
C TYR A 233 -3.36 23.93 -4.71
N THR A 234 -3.79 25.18 -4.52
CA THR A 234 -3.54 26.26 -5.48
C THR A 234 -2.05 26.58 -5.61
N MET A 235 -1.31 26.62 -4.50
CA MET A 235 0.15 26.85 -4.51
C MET A 235 0.92 25.72 -5.18
N ARG A 236 0.43 24.48 -5.11
CA ARG A 236 1.06 23.30 -5.67
C ARG A 236 0.51 22.88 -7.04
N ALA A 237 -0.40 23.66 -7.62
CA ALA A 237 -1.11 23.26 -8.83
C ALA A 237 -0.17 22.86 -10.00
N THR A 238 1.01 23.50 -10.10
CA THR A 238 2.01 23.18 -11.14
C THR A 238 2.79 21.88 -10.85
N GLU A 239 2.82 21.41 -9.62
CA GLU A 239 3.48 20.16 -9.22
C GLU A 239 2.54 18.96 -9.29
N LEU A 240 1.23 19.19 -9.28
CA LEU A 240 0.24 18.14 -9.23
C LEU A 240 0.12 17.43 -10.57
N ALA A 241 0.03 16.12 -10.50
CA ALA A 241 -0.28 15.23 -11.62
C ALA A 241 -1.77 14.92 -11.61
N ASP A 242 -2.58 15.84 -12.15
CA ASP A 242 -4.03 15.61 -12.25
C ASP A 242 -4.33 14.67 -13.41
N PRO A 243 -4.93 13.48 -13.16
CA PRO A 243 -5.31 12.56 -14.21
C PRO A 243 -6.23 13.14 -15.27
N MET A 244 -7.06 14.14 -14.94
CA MET A 244 -7.89 14.85 -15.93
C MET A 244 -7.06 15.52 -17.02
N GLN A 245 -5.88 16.00 -16.69
CA GLN A 245 -4.99 16.66 -17.66
C GLN A 245 -4.24 15.65 -18.53
N SER A 246 -4.05 14.42 -18.07
CA SER A 246 -3.32 13.37 -18.79
C SER A 246 -4.19 12.48 -19.67
N VAL A 247 -5.52 12.53 -19.54
CA VAL A 247 -6.44 11.62 -20.24
C VAL A 247 -6.26 11.63 -21.77
N GLY A 248 -6.02 12.79 -22.36
CA GLY A 248 -5.80 12.93 -23.80
C GLY A 248 -4.49 12.33 -24.32
N GLY A 249 -3.54 12.04 -23.44
CA GLY A 249 -2.27 11.38 -23.76
C GLY A 249 -2.31 9.84 -23.64
N ILE A 250 -3.41 9.28 -23.16
CA ILE A 250 -3.54 7.83 -23.01
C ILE A 250 -3.70 7.19 -24.40
N ARG A 251 -2.85 6.20 -24.69
CA ARG A 251 -2.92 5.43 -25.94
C ARG A 251 -3.84 4.23 -25.76
N PRO A 252 -4.60 3.84 -26.81
CA PRO A 252 -5.32 2.58 -26.81
C PRO A 252 -4.37 1.39 -26.65
N GLY A 253 -4.81 0.35 -25.95
CA GLY A 253 -4.02 -0.88 -25.76
C GLY A 253 -4.22 -1.55 -24.41
N ALA A 254 -4.53 -0.76 -23.36
CA ALA A 254 -4.86 -1.28 -22.05
C ALA A 254 -6.38 -1.37 -21.86
N GLU A 255 -6.87 -2.48 -21.30
CA GLU A 255 -8.22 -2.54 -20.76
C GLU A 255 -8.27 -1.76 -19.45
N ILE A 256 -9.17 -0.79 -19.34
CA ILE A 256 -9.24 0.12 -18.19
C ILE A 256 -10.54 -0.10 -17.43
N TYR A 257 -10.44 -0.56 -16.18
CA TYR A 257 -11.58 -0.71 -15.28
C TYR A 257 -11.55 0.39 -14.22
N VAL A 258 -12.64 1.14 -14.10
CA VAL A 258 -12.82 2.11 -13.02
C VAL A 258 -13.98 1.66 -12.14
N ILE A 259 -13.68 1.35 -10.89
CA ILE A 259 -14.67 0.90 -9.91
C ILE A 259 -14.75 1.90 -8.77
N GLY A 260 -15.95 2.33 -8.42
CA GLY A 260 -16.15 3.32 -7.36
C GLY A 260 -17.52 3.19 -6.72
N ASP A 261 -17.65 3.72 -5.51
CA ASP A 261 -18.92 3.86 -4.83
C ASP A 261 -19.41 5.31 -4.95
N ARG A 262 -20.65 5.51 -5.42
CA ARG A 262 -21.23 6.86 -5.47
C ARG A 262 -21.48 7.47 -4.09
N GLN A 263 -21.53 6.63 -3.06
CA GLN A 263 -21.69 7.05 -1.67
C GLN A 263 -20.36 7.07 -0.92
N ASP A 264 -19.24 6.94 -1.64
CA ASP A 264 -17.90 7.06 -1.05
C ASP A 264 -17.72 8.45 -0.46
N ARG A 265 -17.29 8.50 0.80
CA ARG A 265 -17.08 9.75 1.54
C ARG A 265 -15.63 10.19 1.56
N MET A 266 -14.72 9.30 1.18
CA MET A 266 -13.30 9.60 1.08
C MET A 266 -12.95 10.14 -0.32
N VAL A 267 -13.57 9.56 -1.36
CA VAL A 267 -13.40 9.99 -2.75
C VAL A 267 -14.79 10.20 -3.38
N PRO A 268 -15.28 11.44 -3.43
CA PRO A 268 -16.61 11.73 -3.96
C PRO A 268 -16.73 11.31 -5.43
N ALA A 269 -17.93 10.91 -5.83
CA ALA A 269 -18.20 10.41 -7.19
C ALA A 269 -17.77 11.42 -8.28
N THR A 270 -17.91 12.71 -8.02
CA THR A 270 -17.47 13.79 -8.93
C THR A 270 -15.98 13.71 -9.25
N ALA A 271 -15.17 13.20 -8.34
CA ALA A 271 -13.73 13.10 -8.52
C ALA A 271 -13.28 11.99 -9.49
N TRP A 272 -14.16 11.11 -9.95
CA TRP A 272 -13.81 10.06 -10.92
C TRP A 272 -14.74 9.94 -12.12
N THR A 273 -16.03 10.32 -12.00
CA THR A 273 -17.00 10.18 -13.11
C THR A 273 -16.69 11.09 -14.28
N ALA A 274 -16.19 12.30 -14.03
CA ALA A 274 -15.79 13.23 -15.09
C ALA A 274 -14.65 12.68 -15.94
N TRP A 275 -13.67 12.06 -15.29
CA TRP A 275 -12.54 11.41 -15.97
C TRP A 275 -13.00 10.23 -16.84
N VAL A 276 -13.89 9.37 -16.30
CA VAL A 276 -14.49 8.25 -17.05
C VAL A 276 -15.17 8.77 -18.32
N ALA A 277 -15.98 9.81 -18.21
CA ALA A 277 -16.65 10.41 -19.36
C ALA A 277 -15.64 11.02 -20.36
N ALA A 278 -14.58 11.64 -19.91
CA ALA A 278 -13.54 12.19 -20.77
C ALA A 278 -12.78 11.08 -21.52
N ALA A 279 -12.40 10.01 -20.83
CA ALA A 279 -11.70 8.86 -21.39
C ALA A 279 -12.57 8.12 -22.43
N GLN A 280 -13.87 7.95 -22.16
CA GLN A 280 -14.82 7.35 -23.11
C GLN A 280 -15.00 8.23 -24.36
N ARG A 281 -15.06 9.57 -24.20
CA ARG A 281 -15.11 10.50 -25.36
C ARG A 281 -13.82 10.45 -26.20
N ALA A 282 -12.70 10.15 -25.57
CA ALA A 282 -11.42 9.93 -26.26
C ALA A 282 -11.33 8.55 -26.94
N GLY A 283 -12.37 7.72 -26.88
CA GLY A 283 -12.41 6.40 -27.50
C GLY A 283 -11.60 5.32 -26.76
N LEU A 284 -11.25 5.56 -25.50
CA LEU A 284 -10.50 4.59 -24.71
C LEU A 284 -11.42 3.45 -24.21
N PRO A 285 -10.94 2.20 -24.11
CA PRO A 285 -11.69 1.06 -23.61
C PRO A 285 -11.85 1.12 -22.08
N VAL A 286 -12.70 2.05 -21.62
CA VAL A 286 -12.95 2.28 -20.20
C VAL A 286 -14.28 1.65 -19.76
N HIS A 287 -14.18 0.74 -18.82
CA HIS A 287 -15.25 -0.04 -18.23
C HIS A 287 -15.51 0.43 -16.81
N ALA A 288 -16.57 1.23 -16.61
CA ALA A 288 -16.90 1.77 -15.30
C ALA A 288 -18.00 0.98 -14.60
N ALA A 289 -17.83 0.70 -13.33
CA ALA A 289 -18.84 0.06 -12.50
C ALA A 289 -18.96 0.74 -11.13
N GLN A 290 -20.21 0.88 -10.68
CA GLN A 290 -20.48 1.18 -9.30
C GLN A 290 -20.39 -0.11 -8.49
N VAL A 291 -19.62 -0.06 -7.40
CA VAL A 291 -19.47 -1.16 -6.43
C VAL A 291 -19.67 -0.56 -5.05
N ALA A 292 -20.54 -1.15 -4.24
CA ALA A 292 -20.79 -0.67 -2.90
C ALA A 292 -19.51 -0.74 -2.04
N GLY A 293 -19.14 0.39 -1.47
CA GLY A 293 -18.11 0.47 -0.45
C GLY A 293 -18.64 -0.01 0.90
N GLN A 294 -17.74 -0.14 1.86
CA GLN A 294 -18.07 -0.51 3.23
C GLN A 294 -17.73 0.63 4.19
N ASP A 295 -18.42 0.66 5.31
CA ASP A 295 -18.01 1.51 6.40
C ASP A 295 -16.65 1.04 6.93
N ARG A 296 -15.72 1.97 7.06
CA ARG A 296 -14.32 1.73 7.39
C ARG A 296 -13.97 2.44 8.70
N PRO A 297 -14.37 1.89 9.85
CA PRO A 297 -14.06 2.51 11.15
C PRO A 297 -12.56 2.58 11.43
N ASP A 298 -11.76 1.77 10.74
CA ASP A 298 -10.31 1.78 10.77
C ASP A 298 -9.68 3.05 10.14
N LEU A 299 -10.44 3.79 9.33
CA LEU A 299 -9.95 5.03 8.71
C LEU A 299 -10.12 6.29 9.57
N GLY A 300 -10.54 6.13 10.83
CA GLY A 300 -10.63 7.20 11.84
C GLY A 300 -11.70 8.28 11.58
N ARG A 301 -12.05 9.05 12.61
CA ARG A 301 -12.95 10.22 12.56
C ARG A 301 -14.42 9.95 12.28
N GLY A 302 -15.03 9.04 13.06
CA GLY A 302 -16.48 8.84 13.13
C GLY A 302 -17.05 7.96 12.04
N ALA A 303 -17.90 7.02 12.41
CA ALA A 303 -18.50 6.01 11.52
C ALA A 303 -19.18 6.59 10.26
N ALA A 304 -19.61 7.86 10.32
CA ALA A 304 -20.26 8.54 9.21
C ALA A 304 -19.29 9.02 8.10
N ALA A 305 -17.99 9.15 8.36
CA ALA A 305 -17.02 9.72 7.43
C ALA A 305 -16.23 8.69 6.62
N SER A 306 -16.35 7.42 6.92
CA SER A 306 -15.38 6.39 6.53
C SER A 306 -15.86 5.40 5.47
N ARG A 307 -16.98 5.66 4.78
CA ARG A 307 -17.44 4.79 3.70
C ARG A 307 -16.47 4.88 2.51
N HIS A 308 -15.84 3.77 2.20
CA HIS A 308 -14.86 3.67 1.13
C HIS A 308 -14.86 2.25 0.54
N LEU A 309 -14.48 2.12 -0.74
CA LEU A 309 -14.38 0.81 -1.39
C LEU A 309 -13.29 -0.05 -0.73
N THR A 310 -13.45 -1.36 -0.75
CA THR A 310 -12.38 -2.30 -0.44
C THR A 310 -11.63 -2.70 -1.71
N ILE A 311 -10.30 -2.87 -1.61
CA ILE A 311 -9.50 -3.21 -2.79
C ILE A 311 -9.67 -4.66 -3.26
N SER A 312 -10.33 -5.52 -2.47
CA SER A 312 -10.59 -6.91 -2.83
C SER A 312 -11.24 -7.05 -4.21
N ARG A 313 -12.22 -6.21 -4.53
CA ARG A 313 -12.85 -6.20 -5.86
C ARG A 313 -11.88 -5.83 -6.98
N GLY A 314 -10.89 -4.98 -6.72
CA GLY A 314 -9.83 -4.66 -7.67
C GLY A 314 -9.00 -5.88 -8.06
N PHE A 315 -8.66 -6.74 -7.10
CA PHE A 315 -7.93 -7.98 -7.38
C PHE A 315 -8.78 -9.00 -8.15
N GLU A 316 -10.07 -9.09 -7.86
CA GLU A 316 -10.99 -9.93 -8.63
C GLU A 316 -11.07 -9.48 -10.10
N VAL A 317 -11.18 -8.16 -10.34
CA VAL A 317 -11.20 -7.60 -11.70
C VAL A 317 -9.87 -7.82 -12.41
N ALA A 318 -8.74 -7.63 -11.73
CA ALA A 318 -7.42 -7.88 -12.30
C ALA A 318 -7.26 -9.35 -12.71
N GLN A 319 -7.73 -10.30 -11.91
CA GLN A 319 -7.74 -11.71 -12.31
C GLN A 319 -8.63 -11.94 -13.54
N ALA A 320 -9.84 -11.41 -13.56
CA ALA A 320 -10.74 -11.53 -14.70
C ALA A 320 -10.09 -11.00 -16.00
N CYS A 321 -9.40 -9.85 -15.89
CA CYS A 321 -8.64 -9.28 -16.99
C CYS A 321 -7.48 -10.18 -17.45
N THR A 322 -6.75 -10.78 -16.52
CA THR A 322 -5.63 -11.69 -16.87
C THR A 322 -6.08 -12.99 -17.50
N THR A 323 -7.29 -13.46 -17.20
CA THR A 323 -7.90 -14.66 -17.75
C THR A 323 -8.64 -14.42 -19.06
N GLY A 324 -8.71 -13.17 -19.52
CA GLY A 324 -9.40 -12.81 -20.76
C GLY A 324 -10.93 -12.85 -20.64
N MET A 325 -11.47 -12.66 -19.41
CA MET A 325 -12.92 -12.57 -19.23
C MET A 325 -13.45 -11.33 -19.96
N PRO A 326 -14.48 -11.46 -20.82
CA PRO A 326 -15.05 -10.33 -21.52
C PRO A 326 -15.49 -9.21 -20.58
N PRO A 327 -15.22 -7.92 -20.91
CA PRO A 327 -15.53 -6.79 -20.03
C PRO A 327 -17.00 -6.72 -19.60
N GLU A 328 -17.93 -7.08 -20.47
CA GLU A 328 -19.36 -7.09 -20.16
C GLU A 328 -19.73 -8.16 -19.11
N GLN A 329 -18.98 -9.27 -19.05
CA GLN A 329 -19.16 -10.27 -18.00
C GLN A 329 -18.65 -9.75 -16.66
N VAL A 330 -17.48 -9.09 -16.66
CA VAL A 330 -16.91 -8.44 -15.48
C VAL A 330 -17.88 -7.41 -14.92
N LEU A 331 -18.38 -6.50 -15.76
CA LEU A 331 -19.32 -5.47 -15.35
C LEU A 331 -20.64 -6.05 -14.83
N ARG A 332 -21.15 -7.12 -15.46
CA ARG A 332 -22.35 -7.82 -15.00
C ARG A 332 -22.16 -8.42 -13.61
N ALA A 333 -21.04 -9.09 -13.38
CA ALA A 333 -20.72 -9.67 -12.08
C ALA A 333 -20.53 -8.60 -11.00
N LEU A 334 -19.89 -7.46 -11.32
CA LEU A 334 -19.75 -6.33 -10.40
C LEU A 334 -21.11 -5.75 -10.00
N ARG A 335 -22.01 -5.53 -10.96
CA ARG A 335 -23.37 -4.99 -10.70
C ARG A 335 -24.25 -5.95 -9.90
N ALA A 336 -24.08 -7.25 -10.11
CA ALA A 336 -24.79 -8.30 -9.38
C ALA A 336 -24.13 -8.65 -8.04
N GLU A 337 -23.05 -7.96 -7.67
CA GLU A 337 -22.21 -8.28 -6.51
C GLU A 337 -21.74 -9.74 -6.48
N ALA A 338 -21.72 -10.40 -7.64
CA ALA A 338 -21.26 -11.77 -7.78
C ALA A 338 -19.74 -11.86 -7.64
N PRO A 339 -19.21 -12.95 -7.11
CA PRO A 339 -17.76 -13.16 -7.04
C PRO A 339 -17.19 -13.31 -8.47
N LEU A 340 -16.06 -12.64 -8.72
CA LEU A 340 -15.25 -12.81 -9.93
C LEU A 340 -14.06 -13.73 -9.67
N LEU A 341 -13.55 -13.69 -8.44
CA LEU A 341 -12.45 -14.52 -8.00
C LEU A 341 -12.98 -15.88 -7.54
N VAL A 342 -12.61 -16.91 -8.30
CA VAL A 342 -12.81 -18.31 -7.91
C VAL A 342 -11.41 -18.89 -7.67
N PRO A 343 -11.00 -19.05 -6.41
CA PRO A 343 -9.68 -19.60 -6.13
C PRO A 343 -9.60 -21.03 -6.64
N HIS A 344 -8.46 -21.36 -7.24
CA HIS A 344 -8.17 -22.72 -7.67
C HIS A 344 -7.71 -23.56 -6.47
N GLY A 345 -7.99 -24.86 -6.52
CA GLY A 345 -7.52 -25.77 -5.48
C GLY A 345 -8.38 -27.05 -5.39
N ARG A 346 -7.81 -28.05 -4.75
CA ARG A 346 -8.54 -29.28 -4.41
C ARG A 346 -9.45 -29.01 -3.20
N ARG A 347 -10.72 -29.33 -3.30
CA ARG A 347 -11.64 -29.23 -2.17
C ARG A 347 -11.23 -30.21 -1.07
N LEU A 348 -11.15 -29.71 0.15
CA LEU A 348 -10.96 -30.53 1.35
C LEU A 348 -12.30 -31.03 1.88
N HIS A 349 -12.28 -32.23 2.44
CA HIS A 349 -13.42 -32.85 3.08
C HIS A 349 -13.26 -32.88 4.61
N GLY A 350 -14.31 -33.23 5.33
CA GLY A 350 -14.45 -33.10 6.77
C GLY A 350 -13.20 -33.31 7.62
N ALA A 351 -12.64 -34.54 7.63
CA ALA A 351 -11.44 -34.84 8.38
C ALA A 351 -10.18 -34.10 7.92
N GLU A 352 -10.06 -33.86 6.59
CA GLU A 352 -8.94 -33.13 6.01
C GLU A 352 -8.97 -31.65 6.43
N ILE A 353 -10.17 -31.00 6.47
CA ILE A 353 -10.34 -29.65 6.94
C ILE A 353 -9.86 -29.54 8.39
N ARG A 354 -10.26 -30.47 9.23
CA ARG A 354 -9.84 -30.53 10.64
C ARG A 354 -8.32 -30.67 10.75
N ALA A 355 -7.73 -31.62 10.04
CA ALA A 355 -6.29 -31.84 10.04
C ALA A 355 -5.48 -30.64 9.51
N ALA A 356 -6.05 -29.89 8.57
CA ALA A 356 -5.41 -28.73 8.00
C ALA A 356 -5.42 -27.50 8.94
N LEU A 357 -6.37 -27.42 9.88
CA LEU A 357 -6.60 -26.21 10.68
C LEU A 357 -6.36 -26.42 12.19
N ALA A 358 -6.81 -27.55 12.80
CA ALA A 358 -6.78 -27.74 14.24
C ALA A 358 -5.37 -27.61 14.84
N GLY A 359 -5.26 -26.85 15.93
CA GLY A 359 -4.00 -26.60 16.62
C GLY A 359 -3.01 -25.69 15.85
N ARG A 360 -3.40 -25.16 14.69
CA ARG A 360 -2.48 -24.44 13.80
C ARG A 360 -2.55 -22.92 13.95
N ARG A 361 -1.40 -22.31 13.69
CA ARG A 361 -1.24 -20.86 13.53
C ARG A 361 -0.81 -20.57 12.10
N LEU A 362 -1.68 -19.97 11.33
CA LEU A 362 -1.48 -19.75 9.89
C LEU A 362 -1.53 -18.26 9.58
N ARG A 363 -0.50 -17.76 8.94
CA ARG A 363 -0.50 -16.38 8.40
C ARG A 363 -1.37 -16.33 7.16
N GLY A 364 -2.05 -15.21 6.96
CA GLY A 364 -2.91 -15.08 5.80
C GLY A 364 -3.46 -13.68 5.61
N LEU A 365 -4.40 -13.62 4.68
CA LEU A 365 -5.10 -12.42 4.27
C LEU A 365 -6.60 -12.63 4.44
N GLU A 366 -7.24 -11.83 5.27
CA GLU A 366 -8.68 -11.67 5.26
C GLU A 366 -9.05 -10.68 4.15
N TRP A 367 -9.99 -11.05 3.27
CA TRP A 367 -10.30 -10.26 2.09
C TRP A 367 -11.31 -9.14 2.35
N GLU A 368 -12.14 -9.29 3.37
CA GLU A 368 -13.14 -8.27 3.75
C GLU A 368 -13.29 -8.21 5.28
N PRO A 369 -12.69 -7.24 5.95
CA PRO A 369 -11.77 -6.19 5.47
C PRO A 369 -10.43 -6.78 5.00
N THR A 370 -9.75 -6.10 4.08
CA THR A 370 -8.48 -6.58 3.53
C THR A 370 -7.36 -6.36 4.55
N VAL A 371 -7.15 -7.30 5.44
CA VAL A 371 -6.16 -7.23 6.52
C VAL A 371 -5.28 -8.49 6.59
N ASN A 372 -4.02 -8.29 6.97
CA ASN A 372 -3.13 -9.40 7.26
C ASN A 372 -3.44 -9.95 8.64
N VAL A 373 -3.55 -11.26 8.75
CA VAL A 373 -3.88 -11.94 9.99
C VAL A 373 -2.92 -13.07 10.29
N LEU A 374 -2.73 -13.35 11.58
CA LEU A 374 -2.32 -14.65 12.08
C LEU A 374 -3.57 -15.32 12.63
N ALA A 375 -4.11 -16.29 11.91
CA ALA A 375 -5.26 -17.06 12.34
C ALA A 375 -4.81 -18.21 13.26
N VAL A 376 -5.35 -18.25 14.46
CA VAL A 376 -5.09 -19.27 15.48
C VAL A 376 -6.30 -20.17 15.60
N TRP A 377 -6.16 -21.43 15.18
CA TRP A 377 -7.23 -22.43 15.14
C TRP A 377 -7.07 -23.39 16.32
N GLY A 378 -7.77 -23.16 17.41
CA GLY A 378 -7.71 -24.03 18.58
C GLY A 378 -8.33 -25.41 18.31
N GLU A 379 -7.77 -26.44 18.89
CA GLU A 379 -8.33 -27.81 18.85
C GLU A 379 -9.71 -27.88 19.51
N ASP A 380 -9.96 -27.00 20.47
CA ASP A 380 -11.21 -26.81 21.18
C ASP A 380 -12.32 -26.08 20.38
N GLY A 381 -12.05 -25.78 19.11
CA GLY A 381 -12.95 -25.03 18.25
C GLY A 381 -12.90 -23.52 18.44
N THR A 382 -11.92 -22.97 19.15
CA THR A 382 -11.69 -21.52 19.19
C THR A 382 -11.00 -21.06 17.92
N LEU A 383 -11.34 -19.84 17.44
CA LEU A 383 -10.68 -19.15 16.33
C LEU A 383 -10.32 -17.74 16.80
N GLY A 384 -9.03 -17.43 16.77
CA GLY A 384 -8.53 -16.09 17.05
C GLY A 384 -7.84 -15.50 15.83
N TYR A 385 -8.00 -14.18 15.62
CA TYR A 385 -7.19 -13.43 14.67
C TYR A 385 -6.32 -12.45 15.43
N LEU A 386 -5.05 -12.43 15.06
CA LEU A 386 -4.08 -11.42 15.47
C LEU A 386 -3.71 -10.63 14.22
N THR A 387 -3.80 -9.31 14.27
CA THR A 387 -3.34 -8.46 13.17
C THR A 387 -1.81 -8.52 13.11
N LEU A 388 -1.27 -8.77 11.92
CA LEU A 388 0.17 -8.74 11.71
C LEU A 388 0.62 -7.28 11.54
N GLY A 389 1.53 -6.83 12.40
CA GLY A 389 2.07 -5.47 12.37
C GLY A 389 1.79 -4.63 13.60
N GLN A 390 1.07 -5.18 14.58
CA GLN A 390 0.78 -4.50 15.85
C GLN A 390 1.18 -5.41 17.02
N VAL A 391 1.41 -4.78 18.18
CA VAL A 391 1.39 -5.49 19.46
C VAL A 391 0.13 -6.34 19.47
N ALA A 392 0.31 -7.66 19.55
CA ALA A 392 -0.73 -8.65 19.36
C ALA A 392 -1.97 -8.36 20.23
N ARG A 393 -2.91 -7.61 19.68
CA ARG A 393 -4.24 -7.52 20.27
C ARG A 393 -5.11 -8.55 19.57
N PRO A 394 -5.72 -9.48 20.29
CA PRO A 394 -6.71 -10.35 19.70
C PRO A 394 -7.84 -9.48 19.14
N LEU A 395 -8.07 -9.54 17.82
CA LEU A 395 -9.15 -8.78 17.18
C LEU A 395 -10.50 -9.20 17.71
N ALA A 396 -10.69 -10.47 17.92
CA ALA A 396 -11.86 -11.11 18.56
C ALA A 396 -11.61 -12.61 18.67
N GLN A 397 -12.39 -13.26 19.51
CA GLN A 397 -12.47 -14.71 19.52
C GLN A 397 -13.78 -15.16 18.91
N TRP A 398 -13.66 -16.06 17.95
CA TRP A 398 -14.78 -16.72 17.29
C TRP A 398 -14.74 -18.22 17.52
N ARG A 399 -15.75 -18.92 17.04
CA ARG A 399 -15.79 -20.38 17.06
C ARG A 399 -15.71 -20.91 15.64
N TRP A 400 -15.10 -22.07 15.51
CA TRP A 400 -15.10 -22.85 14.28
C TRP A 400 -15.45 -24.31 14.54
N ARG A 401 -16.03 -24.93 13.53
CA ARG A 401 -16.36 -26.36 13.53
C ARG A 401 -16.43 -26.86 12.10
N VAL A 402 -16.37 -28.16 11.93
CA VAL A 402 -16.57 -28.84 10.66
C VAL A 402 -17.90 -29.55 10.69
N GLU A 403 -18.76 -29.29 9.73
CA GLU A 403 -20.07 -29.90 9.53
C GLU A 403 -20.09 -30.61 8.16
N GLY A 404 -20.02 -31.95 8.14
CA GLY A 404 -19.81 -32.71 6.91
C GLY A 404 -18.52 -32.23 6.22
N ASP A 405 -18.63 -31.76 4.97
CA ASP A 405 -17.53 -31.25 4.17
C ASP A 405 -17.45 -29.72 4.16
N ARG A 406 -17.99 -29.09 5.20
CA ARG A 406 -18.02 -27.61 5.32
C ARG A 406 -17.31 -27.15 6.58
N LEU A 407 -16.49 -26.14 6.44
CA LEU A 407 -15.99 -25.35 7.54
C LEU A 407 -17.04 -24.29 7.91
N CYS A 408 -17.41 -24.21 9.18
CA CYS A 408 -18.29 -23.20 9.71
C CYS A 408 -17.55 -22.34 10.74
N THR A 409 -17.66 -21.03 10.64
CA THR A 409 -17.15 -20.06 11.62
C THR A 409 -18.24 -19.09 12.02
N THR A 410 -18.21 -18.58 13.24
CA THR A 410 -19.17 -17.55 13.68
C THR A 410 -18.93 -16.20 13.01
N ARG A 411 -17.76 -15.99 12.36
CA ARG A 411 -17.44 -14.75 11.63
C ARG A 411 -17.95 -14.77 10.20
N HIS A 412 -17.76 -15.87 9.47
CA HIS A 412 -17.96 -15.91 8.01
C HIS A 412 -19.06 -16.87 7.56
N GLY A 413 -19.76 -17.50 8.51
CA GLY A 413 -20.72 -18.56 8.20
C GLY A 413 -20.04 -19.87 7.78
N CYS A 414 -20.70 -20.68 6.96
CA CYS A 414 -20.23 -21.97 6.51
C CYS A 414 -19.86 -21.97 5.03
N GLY A 415 -18.85 -22.76 4.67
CA GLY A 415 -18.42 -22.88 3.27
C GLY A 415 -17.37 -23.95 3.04
N GLY A 416 -16.77 -23.93 1.85
CA GLY A 416 -15.73 -24.87 1.43
C GLY A 416 -14.33 -24.38 1.76
N VAL A 417 -13.40 -25.31 1.90
CA VAL A 417 -11.97 -25.07 1.98
C VAL A 417 -11.30 -25.68 0.76
N LEU A 418 -10.55 -24.84 0.03
CA LEU A 418 -9.78 -25.27 -1.13
C LEU A 418 -8.29 -25.26 -0.78
N ALA A 419 -7.60 -26.36 -1.03
CA ALA A 419 -6.17 -26.46 -0.82
C ALA A 419 -5.42 -26.39 -2.14
N GLN A 420 -4.35 -25.61 -2.15
CA GLN A 420 -3.33 -25.59 -3.20
C GLN A 420 -1.94 -25.59 -2.57
N PRO A 421 -0.87 -25.86 -3.34
CA PRO A 421 0.49 -25.75 -2.82
C PRO A 421 0.72 -24.42 -2.12
N GLY A 422 1.09 -24.46 -0.83
CA GLY A 422 1.40 -23.27 -0.03
C GLY A 422 0.19 -22.48 0.50
N ALA A 423 -1.07 -22.85 0.21
CA ALA A 423 -2.21 -22.08 0.69
C ALA A 423 -3.50 -22.88 0.89
N LEU A 424 -4.35 -22.36 1.79
CA LEU A 424 -5.74 -22.74 1.97
C LEU A 424 -6.65 -21.55 1.69
N HIS A 425 -7.70 -21.76 0.91
CA HIS A 425 -8.68 -20.71 0.60
C HIS A 425 -10.02 -21.05 1.23
N LEU A 426 -10.53 -20.16 2.07
CA LEU A 426 -11.83 -20.30 2.71
C LEU A 426 -12.87 -19.53 1.88
N VAL A 427 -13.72 -20.27 1.17
CA VAL A 427 -14.81 -19.73 0.34
C VAL A 427 -16.10 -19.93 1.11
N MET A 428 -16.59 -18.86 1.74
CA MET A 428 -17.61 -18.95 2.78
C MET A 428 -18.70 -17.90 2.61
N GLY A 429 -19.83 -18.12 3.26
CA GLY A 429 -20.96 -17.20 3.31
C GLY A 429 -21.98 -17.38 2.16
N GLN A 430 -22.97 -16.50 2.11
CA GLN A 430 -23.98 -16.44 1.04
C GLN A 430 -24.13 -14.98 0.59
N PRO A 431 -23.77 -14.64 -0.68
CA PRO A 431 -23.14 -15.55 -1.65
C PRO A 431 -21.76 -16.05 -1.19
N ALA A 432 -21.38 -17.23 -1.67
CA ALA A 432 -20.08 -17.81 -1.35
C ALA A 432 -18.97 -16.97 -1.97
N ARG A 433 -18.07 -16.43 -1.15
CA ARG A 433 -16.93 -15.61 -1.57
C ARG A 433 -15.66 -16.07 -0.89
N LEU A 434 -14.53 -15.79 -1.50
CA LEU A 434 -13.25 -15.95 -0.83
C LEU A 434 -13.18 -14.97 0.35
N ARG A 435 -13.12 -15.50 1.56
CA ARG A 435 -13.09 -14.71 2.79
C ARG A 435 -11.70 -14.65 3.40
N LEU A 436 -10.94 -15.72 3.29
CA LEU A 436 -9.62 -15.84 3.91
C LEU A 436 -8.72 -16.72 3.05
N THR A 437 -7.50 -16.27 2.85
CA THR A 437 -6.41 -17.08 2.28
C THR A 437 -5.36 -17.26 3.35
N LEU A 438 -5.08 -18.51 3.73
CA LEU A 438 -4.08 -18.90 4.73
C LEU A 438 -2.86 -19.49 4.03
N LEU A 439 -1.67 -19.08 4.43
CA LEU A 439 -0.41 -19.62 3.92
C LEU A 439 -0.01 -20.84 4.75
N THR A 440 0.26 -21.95 4.08
CA THR A 440 0.62 -23.24 4.70
C THR A 440 2.10 -23.56 4.59
N GLU A 441 2.93 -22.61 4.17
CA GLU A 441 4.38 -22.79 4.04
C GLU A 441 5.00 -23.35 5.32
N PRO A 442 5.99 -24.26 5.21
CA PRO A 442 6.72 -24.76 6.36
C PRO A 442 7.39 -23.60 7.09
N ARG A 443 7.39 -23.66 8.39
CA ARG A 443 7.88 -22.66 9.34
C ARG A 443 9.19 -22.00 8.87
N ILE A 444 9.15 -20.76 8.46
CA ILE A 444 10.34 -19.89 8.29
C ILE A 444 11.15 -19.76 9.60
N GLY A 445 10.64 -20.28 10.73
CA GLY A 445 11.27 -20.21 12.04
C GLY A 445 12.47 -21.15 12.30
N ALA A 446 12.82 -22.05 11.39
CA ALA A 446 13.98 -22.92 11.57
C ALA A 446 15.26 -22.32 10.98
N GLU A 447 15.17 -21.57 9.90
CA GLU A 447 16.32 -20.89 9.29
C GLU A 447 16.68 -19.58 10.00
N GLU A 448 15.71 -18.81 10.47
CA GLU A 448 15.97 -17.61 11.28
C GLU A 448 16.66 -17.93 12.62
N ARG A 449 16.32 -19.05 13.25
CA ARG A 449 17.02 -19.47 14.46
C ARG A 449 18.44 -19.96 14.16
N ARG A 450 18.67 -20.62 13.04
CA ARG A 450 20.04 -21.02 12.63
C ARG A 450 20.91 -19.81 12.29
N GLY A 451 20.35 -18.78 11.64
CA GLY A 451 21.06 -17.54 11.32
C GLY A 451 21.35 -16.69 12.56
N ARG A 452 20.50 -16.70 13.57
CA ARG A 452 20.72 -15.98 14.84
C ARG A 452 21.74 -16.68 15.71
N ASN A 453 21.63 -17.97 15.88
CA ASN A 453 22.62 -18.77 16.65
C ASN A 453 24.01 -18.80 16.00
N ALA A 454 24.07 -18.72 14.66
CA ALA A 454 25.36 -18.62 13.96
C ALA A 454 26.03 -17.24 14.13
N ARG A 455 25.26 -16.18 14.33
CA ARG A 455 25.79 -14.82 14.60
C ARG A 455 26.16 -14.61 16.07
N GLU A 456 25.43 -15.21 17.00
CA GLU A 456 25.79 -15.19 18.44
C GLU A 456 26.98 -16.08 18.76
N GLY A 457 27.18 -17.19 18.04
CA GLY A 457 28.36 -18.04 18.17
C GLY A 457 29.65 -17.44 17.60
N ALA A 458 29.54 -16.53 16.62
CA ALA A 458 30.71 -15.83 16.04
C ALA A 458 31.16 -14.60 16.84
N ALA A 459 30.34 -14.07 17.73
CA ALA A 459 30.64 -12.92 18.56
C ALA A 459 31.36 -13.29 19.90
N GLY A 460 31.45 -14.58 20.22
CA GLY A 460 31.99 -15.09 21.48
C GLY A 460 33.47 -15.54 21.46
N ALA A 461 34.15 -15.55 20.31
CA ALA A 461 35.54 -15.90 20.20
C ALA A 461 36.43 -14.63 20.28
N GLY A 462 36.62 -14.10 21.49
CA GLY A 462 37.63 -13.11 21.78
C GLY A 462 39.02 -13.75 21.77
N PRO A 463 40.11 -13.00 21.46
CA PRO A 463 41.44 -13.57 21.37
C PRO A 463 41.95 -13.96 22.77
N GLU A 464 42.33 -15.23 22.93
CA GLU A 464 43.08 -15.72 24.10
C GLU A 464 44.39 -14.95 24.23
N HIS A 465 44.58 -14.30 25.37
CA HIS A 465 45.84 -13.73 25.78
C HIS A 465 46.85 -14.87 26.10
N ALA A 466 47.96 -14.92 25.37
CA ALA A 466 49.13 -15.71 25.77
C ALA A 466 49.86 -15.00 26.94
N PRO A 467 50.26 -15.72 27.98
CA PRO A 467 51.06 -15.17 29.07
C PRO A 467 52.57 -15.07 28.70
N PRO A 468 53.38 -14.33 29.48
CA PRO A 468 54.67 -13.78 29.14
C PRO A 468 55.81 -14.78 28.93
#